data_5400f2cb6e7e139006c4bc1318102069
#
_entry.id   5400f2cb6e7e139006c4bc1318102069
#
_cell.length_a   1.000
_cell.length_b   1.000
_cell.length_c   1.000
_cell.angle_alpha   90.00
_cell.angle_beta   90.00
_cell.angle_gamma   90.00
#
_symmetry.space_group_name_H-M   'P 1'
#
loop_
_entity.id
_entity.type
_entity.pdbx_description
1 polymer ?
#
loop_
_entity_poly.entity_id
_entity_poly.type
_entity_poly.pdbx_seq_one_letter_code
_entity_poly.pdbx_strand_id
1 'polypeptide(L)'
;ETDSSQVFLGADGRLIDVFRRVSVGWKDVRRTDGHYREGDGFHLFSYGGIRFATALCGDLWTPGRPEELAALGADAVLWPVWCDYPAAEWNEQVKLEYAAQASRCGCPVLYVNPFCVDPAAPDAATGGAACFSGGRIVCEAPAGESGILFVEL
;
A
#
# COMPACT_ATOMS: atom_id res chain seq x y z
N GLU A 1 -13.17 -5.30 18.61
CA GLU A 1 -12.04 -4.52 18.06
C GLU A 1 -12.14 -4.49 16.55
N THR A 2 -11.84 -3.33 15.97
CA THR A 2 -11.80 -3.12 14.52
C THR A 2 -10.40 -2.65 14.15
N ASP A 3 -9.85 -3.13 13.04
CA ASP A 3 -8.57 -2.69 12.49
C ASP A 3 -8.65 -2.59 10.97
N SER A 4 -7.65 -1.97 10.34
CA SER A 4 -7.41 -2.05 8.92
C SER A 4 -6.29 -3.05 8.69
N SER A 5 -6.58 -4.15 8.01
CA SER A 5 -5.62 -5.23 7.81
C SER A 5 -5.45 -5.61 6.35
N GLN A 6 -4.22 -5.99 6.01
CA GLN A 6 -3.86 -6.69 4.79
C GLN A 6 -3.68 -8.17 5.12
N VAL A 7 -4.36 -9.02 4.37
CA VAL A 7 -4.26 -10.48 4.50
C VAL A 7 -3.50 -11.01 3.29
N PHE A 8 -2.50 -11.85 3.52
CA PHE A 8 -1.77 -12.54 2.48
C PHE A 8 -2.12 -14.02 2.49
N LEU A 9 -2.63 -14.52 1.37
CA LEU A 9 -3.00 -15.92 1.18
C LEU A 9 -2.06 -16.60 0.18
N GLY A 10 -1.61 -17.79 0.51
CA GLY A 10 -0.85 -18.61 -0.40
C GLY A 10 -1.70 -19.16 -1.55
N ALA A 11 -1.05 -19.73 -2.56
CA ALA A 11 -1.72 -20.33 -3.71
C ALA A 11 -2.64 -21.51 -3.34
N ASP A 12 -2.42 -22.13 -2.19
CA ASP A 12 -3.25 -23.19 -1.60
C ASP A 12 -4.39 -22.67 -0.72
N GLY A 13 -4.57 -21.34 -0.66
CA GLY A 13 -5.58 -20.66 0.15
C GLY A 13 -5.23 -20.56 1.64
N ARG A 14 -4.07 -21.00 2.06
CA ARG A 14 -3.64 -20.86 3.46
C ARG A 14 -3.25 -19.43 3.77
N LEU A 15 -3.54 -19.02 4.99
CA LEU A 15 -3.10 -17.75 5.54
C LEU A 15 -1.57 -17.78 5.70
N ILE A 16 -0.88 -16.86 5.04
CA ILE A 16 0.56 -16.66 5.13
C ILE A 16 0.88 -15.56 6.14
N ASP A 17 0.20 -14.41 6.00
CA ASP A 17 0.46 -13.24 6.84
C ASP A 17 -0.78 -12.37 7.05
N VAL A 18 -0.81 -11.65 8.17
CA VAL A 18 -1.77 -10.59 8.45
C VAL A 18 -1.04 -9.38 8.97
N PHE A 19 -1.06 -8.31 8.21
CA PHE A 19 -0.52 -7.02 8.61
C PHE A 19 -1.64 -6.08 9.05
N ARG A 20 -1.49 -5.44 10.21
CA ARG A 20 -2.38 -4.38 10.69
C ARG A 20 -1.75 -3.02 10.44
N ARG A 21 -2.53 -2.10 9.91
CA ARG A 21 -2.12 -0.72 9.68
C ARG A 21 -1.54 -0.11 10.95
N VAL A 22 -0.38 0.53 10.83
CA VAL A 22 0.35 1.12 11.98
C VAL A 22 0.14 2.62 12.12
N SER A 23 -0.47 3.27 11.12
CA SER A 23 -0.89 4.67 11.19
C SER A 23 -2.33 4.81 11.68
N VAL A 24 -2.67 5.98 12.21
CA VAL A 24 -4.01 6.27 12.75
C VAL A 24 -5.13 6.05 11.72
N GLY A 25 -4.85 6.27 10.45
CA GLY A 25 -5.73 5.93 9.35
C GLY A 25 -7.12 6.57 9.43
N TRP A 26 -8.12 5.73 9.31
CA TRP A 26 -9.53 6.08 9.29
C TRP A 26 -10.13 6.34 10.69
N LYS A 27 -9.33 6.40 11.72
CA LYS A 27 -9.80 6.62 13.08
C LYS A 27 -10.48 7.98 13.21
N ASP A 28 -11.78 7.94 13.42
CA ASP A 28 -12.55 9.08 13.85
C ASP A 28 -12.78 8.95 15.35
N VAL A 29 -12.11 9.79 16.15
CA VAL A 29 -12.18 9.78 17.62
C VAL A 29 -13.61 9.86 18.15
N ARG A 30 -14.54 10.39 17.36
CA ARG A 30 -15.96 10.50 17.73
C ARG A 30 -16.77 9.25 17.45
N ARG A 31 -16.28 8.37 16.54
CA ARG A 31 -17.03 7.22 16.03
C ARG A 31 -16.34 5.89 16.32
N THR A 32 -15.00 5.86 16.23
CA THR A 32 -14.22 4.63 16.35
C THR A 32 -13.54 4.50 17.69
N ASP A 33 -13.15 5.60 18.31
CA ASP A 33 -12.52 5.70 19.64
C ASP A 33 -11.72 4.46 20.07
N GLY A 34 -12.12 3.81 21.15
CA GLY A 34 -11.45 2.62 21.69
C GLY A 34 -11.73 1.31 20.95
N HIS A 35 -12.56 1.31 19.90
CA HIS A 35 -12.88 0.09 19.15
C HIS A 35 -11.90 -0.17 18.00
N TYR A 36 -11.23 0.87 17.48
CA TYR A 36 -10.22 0.76 16.42
C TYR A 36 -8.82 0.73 17.03
N ARG A 37 -8.02 -0.25 16.62
CA ARG A 37 -6.62 -0.37 17.05
C ARG A 37 -5.69 -0.37 15.85
N GLU A 38 -4.58 0.34 16.00
CA GLU A 38 -3.42 0.26 15.13
C GLU A 38 -2.62 -1.02 15.44
N GLY A 39 -1.85 -1.48 14.45
CA GLY A 39 -0.87 -2.55 14.65
C GLY A 39 0.34 -2.07 15.46
N ASP A 40 1.09 -3.03 15.99
CA ASP A 40 2.23 -2.74 16.88
C ASP A 40 3.48 -2.28 16.12
N GLY A 41 3.62 -2.64 14.83
CA GLY A 41 4.76 -2.29 13.99
C GLY A 41 4.80 -3.09 12.70
N PHE A 42 5.84 -2.84 11.91
CA PHE A 42 6.10 -3.61 10.69
C PHE A 42 6.80 -4.94 11.00
N HIS A 43 6.60 -5.92 10.14
CA HIS A 43 7.28 -7.21 10.21
C HIS A 43 7.53 -7.77 8.81
N LEU A 44 8.41 -8.77 8.74
CA LEU A 44 8.69 -9.50 7.51
C LEU A 44 7.89 -10.81 7.46
N PHE A 45 7.44 -11.15 6.27
CA PHE A 45 7.02 -12.51 5.95
C PHE A 45 7.72 -12.97 4.67
N SER A 46 7.76 -14.28 4.42
CA SER A 46 8.41 -14.84 3.24
C SER A 46 7.44 -15.65 2.41
N TYR A 47 7.49 -15.47 1.10
CA TYR A 47 6.74 -16.26 0.14
C TYR A 47 7.52 -16.39 -1.17
N GLY A 48 7.61 -17.59 -1.71
CA GLY A 48 8.35 -17.84 -2.97
C GLY A 48 9.85 -17.49 -2.92
N GLY A 49 10.46 -17.48 -1.74
CA GLY A 49 11.87 -17.12 -1.56
C GLY A 49 12.13 -15.61 -1.43
N ILE A 50 11.10 -14.78 -1.50
CA ILE A 50 11.16 -13.33 -1.37
C ILE A 50 10.68 -12.94 0.04
N ARG A 51 11.38 -12.00 0.67
CA ARG A 51 10.99 -11.40 1.96
C ARG A 51 10.18 -10.14 1.69
N PHE A 52 8.94 -10.16 2.09
CA PHE A 52 8.04 -9.03 1.97
C PHE A 52 7.82 -8.33 3.30
N ALA A 53 7.53 -7.04 3.22
CA ALA A 53 6.84 -6.30 4.27
C ALA A 53 5.61 -5.63 3.65
N THR A 54 4.65 -5.25 4.49
CA THR A 54 3.45 -4.54 4.05
C THR A 54 3.38 -3.18 4.71
N ALA A 55 2.92 -2.18 3.96
CA ALA A 55 2.45 -0.90 4.47
C ALA A 55 1.04 -0.63 3.93
N LEU A 56 0.14 -0.12 4.76
CA LEU A 56 -1.23 0.18 4.36
C LEU A 56 -1.45 1.68 4.23
N CYS A 57 -1.78 2.14 3.00
CA CYS A 57 -2.26 3.49 2.72
C CYS A 57 -1.37 4.57 3.36
N GLY A 58 -1.84 5.26 4.41
CA GLY A 58 -1.13 6.32 5.11
C GLY A 58 0.11 5.92 5.91
N ASP A 59 0.43 4.63 6.02
CA ASP A 59 1.58 4.19 6.80
C ASP A 59 2.88 4.82 6.29
N LEU A 60 3.11 4.82 4.97
CA LEU A 60 4.33 5.42 4.40
C LEU A 60 4.35 6.96 4.48
N TRP A 61 3.21 7.61 4.69
CA TRP A 61 3.11 9.06 4.89
C TRP A 61 3.31 9.48 6.35
N THR A 62 3.38 8.53 7.26
CA THR A 62 3.60 8.80 8.68
C THR A 62 5.10 8.96 8.95
N PRO A 63 5.54 10.08 9.57
CA PRO A 63 6.96 10.32 9.84
C PRO A 63 7.64 9.17 10.58
N GLY A 64 8.82 8.76 10.11
CA GLY A 64 9.63 7.69 10.67
C GLY A 64 9.24 6.27 10.23
N ARG A 65 8.02 6.07 9.70
CA ARG A 65 7.55 4.73 9.31
C ARG A 65 8.26 4.16 8.08
N PRO A 66 8.55 4.92 7.01
CA PRO A 66 9.36 4.40 5.90
C PRO A 66 10.75 3.94 6.32
N GLU A 67 11.40 4.66 7.23
CA GLU A 67 12.72 4.31 7.75
C GLU A 67 12.70 3.08 8.66
N GLU A 68 11.65 2.94 9.48
CA GLU A 68 11.40 1.73 10.27
C GLU A 68 11.26 0.51 9.36
N LEU A 69 10.51 0.64 8.28
CA LEU A 69 10.31 -0.40 7.29
C LEU A 69 11.62 -0.72 6.54
N ALA A 70 12.39 0.29 6.14
CA ALA A 70 13.70 0.11 5.51
C ALA A 70 14.67 -0.67 6.40
N ALA A 71 14.63 -0.46 7.71
CA ALA A 71 15.48 -1.17 8.68
C ALA A 71 15.21 -2.68 8.75
N LEU A 72 14.05 -3.15 8.30
CA LEU A 72 13.74 -4.58 8.22
C LEU A 72 14.50 -5.30 7.11
N GLY A 73 14.94 -4.59 6.07
CA GLY A 73 15.66 -5.18 4.94
C GLY A 73 14.79 -6.11 4.10
N ALA A 74 13.55 -5.73 3.84
CA ALA A 74 12.68 -6.45 2.91
C ALA A 74 13.24 -6.46 1.49
N ASP A 75 12.92 -7.49 0.71
CA ASP A 75 13.25 -7.54 -0.71
C ASP A 75 12.23 -6.72 -1.53
N ALA A 76 10.98 -6.64 -1.04
CA ALA A 76 9.95 -5.76 -1.57
C ALA A 76 8.90 -5.38 -0.51
N VAL A 77 8.25 -4.24 -0.71
CA VAL A 77 7.14 -3.76 0.11
C VAL A 77 5.84 -3.81 -0.69
N LEU A 78 4.79 -4.38 -0.10
CA LEU A 78 3.43 -4.34 -0.62
C LEU A 78 2.74 -3.09 -0.06
N TRP A 79 2.27 -2.19 -0.93
CA TRP A 79 1.64 -0.95 -0.54
C TRP A 79 0.24 -0.78 -1.15
N PRO A 80 -0.77 -1.48 -0.65
CA PRO A 80 -2.16 -1.24 -1.03
C PRO A 80 -2.63 0.09 -0.44
N VAL A 81 -3.25 0.90 -1.30
CA VAL A 81 -3.73 2.24 -0.96
C VAL A 81 -5.17 2.37 -1.44
N TRP A 82 -5.97 3.13 -0.73
CA TRP A 82 -7.24 3.66 -1.23
C TRP A 82 -7.08 5.15 -1.41
N CYS A 83 -7.12 5.62 -2.66
CA CYS A 83 -7.12 7.05 -2.97
C CYS A 83 -8.04 7.35 -4.17
N ASP A 84 -8.62 8.52 -4.12
CA ASP A 84 -9.65 9.04 -5.01
C ASP A 84 -9.17 10.20 -5.90
N TYR A 85 -7.85 10.35 -6.05
CA TYR A 85 -7.31 11.33 -7.00
C TYR A 85 -7.90 11.14 -8.39
N PRO A 86 -8.29 12.23 -9.10
CA PRO A 86 -8.65 12.13 -10.50
C PRO A 86 -7.58 11.38 -11.30
N ALA A 87 -7.99 10.45 -12.16
CA ALA A 87 -7.06 9.60 -12.91
C ALA A 87 -6.02 10.41 -13.71
N ALA A 88 -6.42 11.54 -14.30
CA ALA A 88 -5.50 12.42 -15.02
C ALA A 88 -4.43 13.00 -14.07
N GLU A 89 -4.83 13.50 -12.91
CA GLU A 89 -3.91 14.07 -11.94
C GLU A 89 -2.93 13.03 -11.40
N TRP A 90 -3.43 11.82 -11.07
CA TRP A 90 -2.57 10.70 -10.70
C TRP A 90 -1.56 10.39 -11.80
N ASN A 91 -2.01 10.20 -13.04
CA ASN A 91 -1.17 9.79 -14.15
C ASN A 91 -0.11 10.84 -14.53
N GLU A 92 -0.38 12.12 -14.32
CA GLU A 92 0.53 13.20 -14.65
C GLU A 92 1.51 13.53 -13.52
N GLN A 93 1.04 13.60 -12.28
CA GLN A 93 1.81 14.23 -11.19
C GLN A 93 1.86 13.40 -9.91
N VAL A 94 0.72 13.00 -9.34
CA VAL A 94 0.66 12.46 -7.97
C VAL A 94 1.52 11.20 -7.80
N LYS A 95 1.57 10.33 -8.80
CA LYS A 95 2.41 9.13 -8.79
C LYS A 95 3.90 9.42 -8.57
N LEU A 96 4.39 10.60 -8.95
CA LEU A 96 5.79 11.00 -8.74
C LEU A 96 6.06 11.30 -7.26
N GLU A 97 5.10 11.88 -6.57
CA GLU A 97 5.17 12.11 -5.12
C GLU A 97 5.17 10.76 -4.37
N TYR A 98 4.35 9.82 -4.82
CA TYR A 98 4.33 8.45 -4.28
C TYR A 98 5.65 7.72 -4.53
N ALA A 99 6.24 7.86 -5.71
CA ALA A 99 7.55 7.29 -6.02
C ALA A 99 8.65 7.88 -5.12
N ALA A 100 8.64 9.20 -4.90
CA ALA A 100 9.57 9.86 -4.00
C ALA A 100 9.41 9.37 -2.55
N GLN A 101 8.18 9.23 -2.07
CA GLN A 101 7.88 8.71 -0.72
C GLN A 101 8.32 7.25 -0.57
N ALA A 102 8.01 6.41 -1.56
CA ALA A 102 8.38 5.00 -1.58
C ALA A 102 9.90 4.78 -1.55
N SER A 103 10.70 5.72 -2.10
CA SER A 103 12.16 5.61 -2.12
C SER A 103 12.78 5.48 -0.72
N ARG A 104 12.11 6.00 0.30
CA ARG A 104 12.57 5.94 1.70
C ARG A 104 12.51 4.53 2.29
N CYS A 105 11.80 3.61 1.67
CA CYS A 105 11.75 2.20 2.08
C CYS A 105 13.02 1.41 1.74
N GLY A 106 13.89 1.94 0.87
CA GLY A 106 15.19 1.33 0.52
C GLY A 106 15.10 0.09 -0.38
N CYS A 107 13.93 -0.33 -0.79
CA CYS A 107 13.68 -1.48 -1.67
C CYS A 107 12.52 -1.18 -2.63
N PRO A 108 12.26 -2.04 -3.64
CA PRO A 108 11.07 -1.90 -4.49
C PRO A 108 9.78 -1.88 -3.68
N VAL A 109 8.86 -0.98 -4.05
CA VAL A 109 7.54 -0.83 -3.44
C VAL A 109 6.48 -1.09 -4.50
N LEU A 110 5.62 -2.08 -4.23
CA LEU A 110 4.53 -2.50 -5.10
C LEU A 110 3.24 -1.80 -4.66
N TYR A 111 2.91 -0.72 -5.34
CA TYR A 111 1.70 0.07 -5.10
C TYR A 111 0.52 -0.49 -5.88
N VAL A 112 -0.65 -0.52 -5.25
CA VAL A 112 -1.92 -0.82 -5.89
C VAL A 112 -3.05 0.00 -5.26
N ASN A 113 -3.89 0.58 -6.14
CA ASN A 113 -5.14 1.25 -5.78
C ASN A 113 -6.30 0.49 -6.43
N PRO A 114 -7.38 0.14 -5.69
CA PRO A 114 -8.53 -0.50 -6.29
C PRO A 114 -9.22 0.41 -7.31
N PHE A 115 -9.88 -0.21 -8.29
CA PHE A 115 -10.75 0.50 -9.24
C PHE A 115 -12.20 0.32 -8.82
N CYS A 116 -12.85 1.42 -8.43
CA CYS A 116 -14.26 1.42 -8.08
C CYS A 116 -15.10 1.46 -9.37
N VAL A 117 -15.91 0.42 -9.60
CA VAL A 117 -16.76 0.31 -10.79
C VAL A 117 -18.02 1.18 -10.72
N ASP A 118 -18.39 1.67 -9.54
CA ASP A 118 -19.48 2.62 -9.36
C ASP A 118 -18.92 4.05 -9.24
N PRO A 119 -19.01 4.85 -10.31
CA PRO A 119 -18.48 6.21 -10.28
C PRO A 119 -19.28 7.17 -9.39
N ALA A 120 -20.46 6.75 -8.93
CA ALA A 120 -21.28 7.55 -8.01
C ALA A 120 -20.96 7.24 -6.54
N ALA A 121 -20.10 6.26 -6.26
CA ALA A 121 -19.68 5.96 -4.90
C ALA A 121 -18.88 7.16 -4.34
N PRO A 122 -19.15 7.58 -3.10
CA PRO A 122 -18.33 8.61 -2.46
C PRO A 122 -16.89 8.07 -2.30
N ASP A 123 -15.92 8.95 -2.55
CA ASP A 123 -14.49 8.62 -2.44
C ASP A 123 -14.07 7.42 -3.32
N ALA A 124 -14.64 7.34 -4.53
CA ALA A 124 -14.40 6.23 -5.45
C ALA A 124 -12.92 6.15 -5.84
N ALA A 125 -12.26 5.04 -5.52
CA ALA A 125 -10.89 4.79 -5.91
C ALA A 125 -10.78 4.63 -7.44
N THR A 126 -9.76 5.22 -8.02
CA THR A 126 -9.62 5.40 -9.47
C THR A 126 -8.73 4.36 -10.15
N GLY A 127 -8.25 3.36 -9.42
CA GLY A 127 -7.35 2.35 -9.97
C GLY A 127 -5.89 2.79 -9.98
N GLY A 128 -5.09 2.09 -10.76
CA GLY A 128 -3.66 2.32 -10.89
C GLY A 128 -2.82 1.36 -10.06
N ALA A 129 -1.71 0.93 -10.64
CA ALA A 129 -0.70 0.13 -9.96
C ALA A 129 0.70 0.56 -10.44
N ALA A 130 1.70 0.43 -9.59
CA ALA A 130 3.07 0.78 -9.95
C ALA A 130 4.09 -0.01 -9.12
N CYS A 131 5.24 -0.26 -9.74
CA CYS A 131 6.45 -0.62 -9.04
C CYS A 131 7.34 0.61 -8.92
N PHE A 132 7.58 1.07 -7.71
CA PHE A 132 8.51 2.16 -7.41
C PHE A 132 9.84 1.60 -6.93
N SER A 133 10.95 2.11 -7.44
CA SER A 133 12.29 1.78 -6.96
C SER A 133 13.23 2.96 -7.10
N GLY A 134 13.96 3.30 -6.03
CA GLY A 134 14.91 4.40 -6.03
C GLY A 134 14.29 5.76 -6.42
N GLY A 135 13.04 6.02 -6.05
CA GLY A 135 12.32 7.24 -6.39
C GLY A 135 11.82 7.32 -7.85
N ARG A 136 11.83 6.20 -8.57
CA ARG A 136 11.40 6.10 -9.97
C ARG A 136 10.26 5.09 -10.11
N ILE A 137 9.47 5.30 -11.15
CA ILE A 137 8.48 4.33 -11.61
C ILE A 137 9.20 3.35 -12.53
N VAL A 138 9.26 2.07 -12.15
CA VAL A 138 9.88 1.01 -12.95
C VAL A 138 8.90 0.48 -13.99
N CYS A 139 7.68 0.23 -13.56
CA CYS A 139 6.55 -0.13 -14.42
C CYS A 139 5.25 0.31 -13.76
N GLU A 140 4.21 0.52 -14.57
CA GLU A 140 2.91 0.97 -14.08
C GLU A 140 1.74 0.47 -14.94
N ALA A 141 0.56 0.39 -14.33
CA ALA A 141 -0.74 0.38 -14.98
C ALA A 141 -1.42 1.71 -14.62
N PRO A 142 -1.96 2.47 -15.59
CA PRO A 142 -2.50 3.80 -15.34
C PRO A 142 -3.76 3.73 -14.45
N ALA A 143 -4.06 4.84 -13.77
CA ALA A 143 -5.36 5.06 -13.16
C ALA A 143 -6.41 5.39 -14.23
N GLY A 144 -7.68 5.14 -13.93
CA GLY A 144 -8.83 5.37 -14.80
C GLY A 144 -9.44 4.11 -15.39
N GLU A 145 -8.78 2.98 -15.23
CA GLU A 145 -9.28 1.68 -15.71
C GLU A 145 -8.87 0.54 -14.78
N SER A 146 -9.58 -0.58 -14.90
CA SER A 146 -9.17 -1.82 -14.24
C SER A 146 -8.10 -2.53 -15.05
N GLY A 147 -7.15 -3.19 -14.36
CA GLY A 147 -6.06 -3.88 -15.05
C GLY A 147 -5.25 -4.79 -14.14
N ILE A 148 -4.24 -5.42 -14.72
CA ILE A 148 -3.26 -6.25 -14.01
C ILE A 148 -1.88 -5.76 -14.41
N LEU A 149 -1.02 -5.53 -13.40
CA LEU A 149 0.38 -5.22 -13.59
C LEU A 149 1.22 -6.42 -13.15
N PHE A 150 2.05 -6.92 -14.06
CA PHE A 150 3.06 -7.95 -13.75
C PHE A 150 4.39 -7.28 -13.43
N VAL A 151 4.99 -7.70 -12.31
CA VAL A 151 6.28 -7.17 -11.84
C VAL A 151 7.23 -8.34 -11.59
N GLU A 152 8.42 -8.26 -12.15
CA GLU A 152 9.54 -9.17 -11.83
C GLU A 152 10.40 -8.51 -10.74
N LEU A 153 10.69 -9.28 -9.66
CA LEU A 153 11.47 -8.85 -8.50
C LEU A 153 12.84 -9.52 -8.48
#